data_ccfc914c603de1ad1da0ec744e562e04
#
_entry.id   ccfc914c603de1ad1da0ec744e562e04
#
_cell.length_a   1.000
_cell.length_b   1.000
_cell.length_c   1.000
_cell.angle_alpha   90.00
_cell.angle_beta   90.00
_cell.angle_gamma   90.00
#
_symmetry.space_group_name_H-M   'P 1'
#
loop_
_entity.id
_entity.type
_entity.pdbx_description
1 polymer ?
#
loop_
_entity_poly.entity_id
_entity_poly.type
_entity_poly.pdbx_seq_one_letter_code
_entity_poly.pdbx_strand_id
1 'polypeptide(L)'
;MMNVLITAGGTRENIDLVRSISNHATGRLGSIIADVFAQANSKVTYVCGEAAVLPACTDIEIIRIRSVAELIETVETLLRQRPYDCVIHSMAVSDFTPQAVIAIDEMAETISHSLQGEDASQNELSDKIRAAIFQCVKPLTDKKISSNASEVLLLLKQTPKVIERIKAIQPHTLLVGFKLLSNVSEKELLLAGQNLLTKNTCDFVLANDLANIENDRHKAILMDNTGILRRANTKQEIARMIFECVSERTALPKEGRT
;
A
#
# COMPACT_ATOMS: atom_id res chain seq x y z
N MET A 1 -15.52 6.17 23.10
CA MET A 1 -14.20 6.57 22.51
C MET A 1 -13.79 5.45 21.56
N MET A 2 -13.58 5.75 20.26
CA MET A 2 -13.15 4.76 19.26
C MET A 2 -11.62 4.61 19.28
N ASN A 3 -11.13 3.39 19.10
CA ASN A 3 -9.72 3.11 18.81
C ASN A 3 -9.54 3.00 17.31
N VAL A 4 -8.73 3.86 16.70
CA VAL A 4 -8.58 3.93 15.25
C VAL A 4 -7.11 3.78 14.86
N LEU A 5 -6.82 2.85 13.95
CA LEU A 5 -5.52 2.68 13.31
C LEU A 5 -5.55 3.30 11.92
N ILE A 6 -4.64 4.22 11.64
CA ILE A 6 -4.54 4.88 10.33
C ILE A 6 -3.16 4.63 9.75
N THR A 7 -3.07 4.11 8.52
CA THR A 7 -1.81 4.03 7.80
C THR A 7 -1.77 5.09 6.71
N ALA A 8 -0.65 5.81 6.54
CA ALA A 8 -0.57 6.94 5.60
C ALA A 8 0.83 7.16 5.00
N GLY A 9 0.89 7.92 3.91
CA GLY A 9 2.13 8.13 3.16
C GLY A 9 2.43 6.97 2.23
N GLY A 10 3.70 6.74 1.91
CA GLY A 10 4.16 5.65 1.06
C GLY A 10 5.26 4.84 1.72
N THR A 11 5.32 3.56 1.38
CA THR A 11 6.49 2.73 1.72
C THR A 11 7.65 3.04 0.78
N ARG A 12 8.85 2.75 1.28
CA ARG A 12 10.10 2.92 0.55
C ARG A 12 10.87 1.59 0.58
N GLU A 13 11.16 1.05 -0.59
CA GLU A 13 11.90 -0.19 -0.75
C GLU A 13 13.33 0.11 -1.17
N ASN A 14 14.30 -0.25 -0.33
CA ASN A 14 15.70 0.05 -0.60
C ASN A 14 16.26 -0.81 -1.72
N ILE A 15 17.01 -0.17 -2.64
CA ILE A 15 17.86 -0.84 -3.63
C ILE A 15 19.25 -1.04 -3.02
N ASP A 16 19.75 -0.03 -2.33
CA ASP A 16 21.00 -0.05 -1.57
C ASP A 16 20.93 0.99 -0.42
N LEU A 17 22.06 1.27 0.25
CA LEU A 17 22.10 2.27 1.33
C LEU A 17 21.74 3.70 0.90
N VAL A 18 21.76 3.99 -0.40
CA VAL A 18 21.62 5.36 -0.93
C VAL A 18 20.37 5.52 -1.76
N ARG A 19 19.93 4.45 -2.46
CA ARG A 19 18.85 4.47 -3.45
C ARG A 19 17.67 3.62 -3.01
N SER A 20 16.47 4.07 -3.34
CA SER A 20 15.21 3.35 -3.04
C SER A 20 14.15 3.60 -4.11
N ILE A 21 13.18 2.71 -4.19
CA ILE A 21 11.92 2.88 -4.91
C ILE A 21 10.86 3.28 -3.89
N SER A 22 10.05 4.30 -4.20
CA SER A 22 8.96 4.75 -3.35
C SER A 22 7.78 5.25 -4.19
N ASN A 23 6.60 5.18 -3.61
CA ASN A 23 5.40 5.81 -4.17
C ASN A 23 5.38 7.31 -3.84
N HIS A 24 4.88 8.13 -4.77
CA HIS A 24 4.72 9.58 -4.59
C HIS A 24 3.50 9.93 -3.71
N ALA A 25 3.43 9.38 -2.50
CA ALA A 25 2.32 9.61 -1.57
C ALA A 25 2.79 10.45 -0.38
N THR A 26 2.26 11.66 -0.26
CA THR A 26 2.64 12.59 0.83
C THR A 26 2.01 12.25 2.18
N GLY A 27 0.99 11.40 2.23
CA GLY A 27 0.25 11.10 3.46
C GLY A 27 -0.71 12.21 3.92
N ARG A 28 -0.82 13.34 3.17
CA ARG A 28 -1.63 14.49 3.60
C ARG A 28 -3.10 14.18 3.85
N LEU A 29 -3.74 13.33 3.04
CA LEU A 29 -5.11 12.92 3.29
C LEU A 29 -5.23 12.15 4.59
N GLY A 30 -4.33 11.17 4.81
CA GLY A 30 -4.32 10.39 6.05
C GLY A 30 -4.07 11.25 7.30
N SER A 31 -3.22 12.29 7.22
CA SER A 31 -3.00 13.21 8.35
C SER A 31 -4.25 14.01 8.69
N ILE A 32 -5.00 14.49 7.68
CA ILE A 32 -6.26 15.20 7.88
C ILE A 32 -7.34 14.27 8.48
N ILE A 33 -7.41 13.02 8.01
CA ILE A 33 -8.31 12.01 8.59
C ILE A 33 -7.96 11.79 10.07
N ALA A 34 -6.68 11.64 10.41
CA ALA A 34 -6.23 11.47 11.78
C ALA A 34 -6.65 12.64 12.68
N ASP A 35 -6.49 13.87 12.19
CA ASP A 35 -6.93 15.08 12.91
C ASP A 35 -8.44 15.08 13.16
N VAL A 36 -9.25 14.73 12.16
CA VAL A 36 -10.72 14.68 12.33
C VAL A 36 -11.16 13.67 13.39
N PHE A 37 -10.54 12.47 13.37
CA PHE A 37 -10.85 11.45 14.38
C PHE A 37 -10.36 11.85 15.78
N ALA A 38 -9.17 12.43 15.90
CA ALA A 38 -8.64 12.91 17.19
C ALA A 38 -9.49 14.05 17.77
N GLN A 39 -9.89 15.04 16.97
CA GLN A 39 -10.77 16.12 17.36
C GLN A 39 -12.15 15.64 17.82
N ALA A 40 -12.60 14.50 17.30
CA ALA A 40 -13.82 13.81 17.72
C ALA A 40 -13.60 12.85 18.91
N ASN A 41 -12.53 13.04 19.67
CA ASN A 41 -12.22 12.29 20.89
C ASN A 41 -11.99 10.77 20.66
N SER A 42 -11.45 10.39 19.47
CA SER A 42 -11.00 9.03 19.20
C SER A 42 -9.53 8.86 19.60
N LYS A 43 -9.15 7.67 20.07
CA LYS A 43 -7.75 7.31 20.28
C LYS A 43 -7.16 6.86 18.96
N VAL A 44 -6.24 7.67 18.38
CA VAL A 44 -5.67 7.44 17.07
C VAL A 44 -4.24 6.92 17.17
N THR A 45 -3.95 5.81 16.47
CA THR A 45 -2.60 5.34 16.18
C THR A 45 -2.33 5.60 14.69
N TYR A 46 -1.32 6.41 14.40
CA TYR A 46 -0.97 6.83 13.05
C TYR A 46 0.35 6.19 12.61
N VAL A 47 0.27 5.15 11.79
CA VAL A 47 1.43 4.46 11.19
C VAL A 47 1.74 5.12 9.86
N CYS A 48 2.93 5.67 9.69
CA CYS A 48 3.24 6.47 8.51
C CYS A 48 4.65 6.24 7.97
N GLY A 49 4.80 6.45 6.64
CA GLY A 49 6.12 6.48 5.99
C GLY A 49 6.99 7.61 6.55
N GLU A 50 8.31 7.47 6.45
CA GLU A 50 9.29 8.43 7.02
C GLU A 50 9.06 9.88 6.59
N ALA A 51 8.72 10.10 5.31
CA ALA A 51 8.50 11.43 4.74
C ALA A 51 7.02 11.88 4.78
N ALA A 52 6.15 11.12 5.44
CA ALA A 52 4.73 11.45 5.45
C ALA A 52 4.43 12.69 6.29
N VAL A 53 3.47 13.48 5.82
CA VAL A 53 2.90 14.61 6.58
C VAL A 53 2.26 14.07 7.85
N LEU A 54 2.58 14.70 8.98
CA LEU A 54 2.02 14.36 10.27
C LEU A 54 0.69 15.08 10.52
N PRO A 55 -0.20 14.51 11.36
CA PRO A 55 -1.35 15.19 11.89
C PRO A 55 -0.96 16.46 12.68
N ALA A 56 -1.85 17.42 12.75
CA ALA A 56 -1.66 18.64 13.55
C ALA A 56 -1.98 18.41 15.04
N CYS A 57 -2.91 17.49 15.34
CA CYS A 57 -3.23 17.11 16.71
C CYS A 57 -2.06 16.40 17.40
N THR A 58 -1.75 16.78 18.62
CA THR A 58 -0.59 16.25 19.39
C THR A 58 -0.90 14.97 20.16
N ASP A 59 -2.17 14.69 20.44
CA ASP A 59 -2.61 13.49 21.17
C ASP A 59 -2.88 12.31 20.21
N ILE A 60 -1.88 12.02 19.37
CA ILE A 60 -1.91 10.94 18.40
C ILE A 60 -0.62 10.12 18.54
N GLU A 61 -0.75 8.81 18.73
CA GLU A 61 0.38 7.90 18.73
C GLU A 61 0.95 7.76 17.31
N ILE A 62 2.18 8.23 17.09
CA ILE A 62 2.82 8.21 15.77
C ILE A 62 3.89 7.12 15.72
N ILE A 63 3.78 6.23 14.73
CA ILE A 63 4.74 5.16 14.46
C ILE A 63 5.24 5.31 13.02
N ARG A 64 6.54 5.49 12.85
CA ARG A 64 7.15 5.61 11.53
C ARG A 64 7.62 4.25 11.04
N ILE A 65 7.39 3.99 9.77
CA ILE A 65 7.86 2.81 9.06
C ILE A 65 8.56 3.22 7.75
N ARG A 66 9.36 2.33 7.22
CA ARG A 66 10.05 2.54 5.96
C ARG A 66 9.53 1.59 4.87
N SER A 67 9.69 0.30 5.07
CA SER A 67 9.41 -0.72 4.07
C SER A 67 8.04 -1.38 4.26
N VAL A 68 7.61 -2.18 3.25
CA VAL A 68 6.42 -3.03 3.36
C VAL A 68 6.60 -4.07 4.47
N ALA A 69 7.80 -4.60 4.66
CA ALA A 69 8.08 -5.56 5.73
C ALA A 69 7.85 -4.96 7.11
N GLU A 70 8.41 -3.75 7.37
CA GLU A 70 8.18 -3.01 8.62
C GLU A 70 6.71 -2.65 8.82
N LEU A 71 6.00 -2.27 7.75
CA LEU A 71 4.56 -1.98 7.80
C LEU A 71 3.76 -3.21 8.23
N ILE A 72 4.05 -4.38 7.64
CA ILE A 72 3.39 -5.64 7.99
C ILE A 72 3.62 -5.96 9.46
N GLU A 73 4.87 -5.98 9.90
CA GLU A 73 5.24 -6.28 11.30
C GLU A 73 4.55 -5.33 12.28
N THR A 74 4.57 -4.02 11.99
CA THR A 74 3.96 -2.99 12.82
C THR A 74 2.45 -3.16 12.92
N VAL A 75 1.77 -3.30 11.76
CA VAL A 75 0.30 -3.43 11.72
C VAL A 75 -0.14 -4.73 12.40
N GLU A 76 0.52 -5.86 12.12
CA GLU A 76 0.19 -7.12 12.77
C GLU A 76 0.41 -7.09 14.27
N THR A 77 1.52 -6.49 14.73
CA THR A 77 1.81 -6.34 16.17
C THR A 77 0.74 -5.52 16.86
N LEU A 78 0.38 -4.36 16.31
CA LEU A 78 -0.65 -3.48 16.85
C LEU A 78 -2.02 -4.18 16.91
N LEU A 79 -2.41 -4.88 15.84
CA LEU A 79 -3.68 -5.61 15.78
C LEU A 79 -3.74 -6.79 16.77
N ARG A 80 -2.61 -7.44 17.09
CA ARG A 80 -2.56 -8.50 18.09
C ARG A 80 -2.55 -7.97 19.53
N GLN A 81 -1.98 -6.79 19.76
CA GLN A 81 -1.85 -6.21 21.10
C GLN A 81 -3.13 -5.57 21.63
N ARG A 82 -3.94 -4.95 20.77
CA ARG A 82 -5.16 -4.24 21.19
C ARG A 82 -6.25 -4.26 20.10
N PRO A 83 -7.54 -4.23 20.49
CA PRO A 83 -8.63 -4.13 19.53
C PRO A 83 -8.70 -2.72 18.92
N TYR A 84 -8.99 -2.66 17.62
CA TYR A 84 -9.32 -1.43 16.91
C TYR A 84 -10.77 -1.49 16.43
N ASP A 85 -11.52 -0.42 16.65
CA ASP A 85 -12.89 -0.29 16.12
C ASP A 85 -12.87 -0.05 14.61
N CYS A 86 -11.84 0.66 14.12
CA CYS A 86 -11.66 0.94 12.70
C CYS A 86 -10.17 0.94 12.31
N VAL A 87 -9.88 0.40 11.13
CA VAL A 87 -8.59 0.55 10.45
C VAL A 87 -8.80 1.28 9.13
N ILE A 88 -8.11 2.42 8.96
CA ILE A 88 -8.13 3.23 7.76
C ILE A 88 -6.81 3.04 7.03
N HIS A 89 -6.81 2.21 5.97
CA HIS A 89 -5.60 1.83 5.24
C HIS A 89 -5.41 2.73 4.02
N SER A 90 -4.90 3.97 4.24
CA SER A 90 -4.72 4.98 3.20
C SER A 90 -3.29 5.07 2.65
N MET A 91 -2.38 4.20 3.12
CA MET A 91 -0.98 4.18 2.68
C MET A 91 -0.84 3.65 1.26
N ALA A 92 0.02 4.29 0.46
CA ALA A 92 0.46 3.77 -0.83
C ALA A 92 1.57 2.72 -0.60
N VAL A 93 1.18 1.47 -0.55
CA VAL A 93 2.08 0.34 -0.30
C VAL A 93 2.71 -0.10 -1.61
N SER A 94 4.03 -0.33 -1.64
CA SER A 94 4.73 -0.84 -2.81
C SER A 94 4.31 -2.28 -3.12
N ASP A 95 3.92 -2.53 -4.37
CA ASP A 95 3.54 -3.88 -4.85
C ASP A 95 4.76 -4.78 -5.08
N PHE A 96 5.95 -4.16 -5.18
CA PHE A 96 7.21 -4.84 -5.44
C PHE A 96 8.33 -4.29 -4.56
N THR A 97 9.24 -5.17 -4.16
CA THR A 97 10.49 -4.81 -3.46
C THR A 97 11.70 -5.27 -4.28
N PRO A 98 12.80 -4.49 -4.32
CA PRO A 98 14.03 -4.91 -4.97
C PRO A 98 14.60 -6.19 -4.35
N GLN A 99 15.00 -7.14 -5.19
CA GLN A 99 15.62 -8.40 -4.78
C GLN A 99 17.09 -8.48 -5.17
N ALA A 100 17.42 -8.00 -6.36
CA ALA A 100 18.79 -8.02 -6.89
C ALA A 100 19.00 -6.97 -7.96
N VAL A 101 20.25 -6.67 -8.24
CA VAL A 101 20.69 -5.90 -9.42
C VAL A 101 21.60 -6.80 -10.25
N ILE A 102 21.37 -6.85 -11.56
CA ILE A 102 22.07 -7.69 -12.52
C ILE A 102 22.68 -6.78 -13.59
N ALA A 103 23.99 -6.90 -13.85
CA ALA A 103 24.61 -6.24 -14.99
C ALA A 103 24.17 -6.94 -16.28
N ILE A 104 23.78 -6.16 -17.29
CA ILE A 104 23.27 -6.72 -18.57
C ILE A 104 24.33 -7.56 -19.27
N ASP A 105 25.60 -7.10 -19.29
CA ASP A 105 26.68 -7.82 -19.91
C ASP A 105 26.91 -9.19 -19.27
N GLU A 106 26.95 -9.26 -17.92
CA GLU A 106 27.09 -10.51 -17.16
C GLU A 106 25.93 -11.48 -17.45
N MET A 107 24.72 -10.96 -17.57
CA MET A 107 23.54 -11.76 -17.90
C MET A 107 23.63 -12.32 -19.34
N ALA A 108 24.04 -11.50 -20.31
CA ALA A 108 24.16 -11.91 -21.69
C ALA A 108 25.22 -13.00 -21.86
N GLU A 109 26.39 -12.86 -21.22
CA GLU A 109 27.44 -13.87 -21.21
C GLU A 109 26.96 -15.20 -20.59
N THR A 110 26.31 -15.13 -19.41
CA THR A 110 25.79 -16.31 -18.70
C THR A 110 24.74 -17.06 -19.53
N ILE A 111 23.81 -16.33 -20.17
CA ILE A 111 22.82 -16.93 -21.09
C ILE A 111 23.50 -17.55 -22.28
N SER A 112 24.45 -16.85 -22.92
CA SER A 112 25.20 -17.38 -24.09
C SER A 112 25.92 -18.69 -23.75
N HIS A 113 26.58 -18.77 -22.61
CA HIS A 113 27.25 -20.02 -22.16
C HIS A 113 26.26 -21.15 -21.88
N SER A 114 25.08 -20.85 -21.27
CA SER A 114 24.09 -21.87 -20.96
C SER A 114 23.39 -22.47 -22.19
N LEU A 115 23.49 -21.80 -23.35
CA LEU A 115 22.87 -22.22 -24.61
C LEU A 115 23.85 -22.88 -25.58
N GLN A 116 25.15 -23.01 -25.25
CA GLN A 116 26.14 -23.63 -26.14
C GLN A 116 25.95 -25.15 -26.21
N GLY A 117 25.83 -25.66 -27.42
CA GLY A 117 26.06 -27.09 -27.76
C GLY A 117 24.84 -28.01 -27.71
N GLU A 118 23.59 -27.52 -27.64
CA GLU A 118 22.42 -28.39 -27.56
C GLU A 118 21.26 -27.95 -28.48
N ASP A 119 20.68 -28.95 -29.22
CA ASP A 119 19.36 -28.82 -29.84
C ASP A 119 18.29 -29.00 -28.72
N ALA A 120 17.83 -27.90 -28.15
CA ALA A 120 16.81 -27.91 -27.09
C ALA A 120 15.42 -27.57 -27.66
N SER A 121 14.39 -28.22 -27.18
CA SER A 121 13.01 -27.80 -27.45
C SER A 121 12.72 -26.37 -26.86
N GLN A 122 11.70 -25.69 -27.38
CA GLN A 122 11.39 -24.34 -26.96
C GLN A 122 11.12 -24.20 -25.43
N ASN A 123 10.54 -25.21 -24.78
CA ASN A 123 10.30 -25.24 -23.34
C ASN A 123 11.61 -25.39 -22.56
N GLU A 124 12.50 -26.32 -22.97
CA GLU A 124 13.82 -26.52 -22.37
C GLU A 124 14.70 -25.27 -22.53
N LEU A 125 14.60 -24.57 -23.65
CA LEU A 125 15.28 -23.31 -23.89
C LEU A 125 14.81 -22.21 -22.91
N SER A 126 13.52 -22.09 -22.71
CA SER A 126 12.95 -21.14 -21.76
C SER A 126 13.42 -21.40 -20.33
N ASP A 127 13.44 -22.66 -19.90
CA ASP A 127 13.89 -23.05 -18.55
C ASP A 127 15.40 -22.80 -18.37
N LYS A 128 16.22 -23.06 -19.38
CA LYS A 128 17.67 -22.79 -19.39
C LYS A 128 17.95 -21.29 -19.28
N ILE A 129 17.27 -20.47 -20.09
CA ILE A 129 17.38 -19.00 -20.03
C ILE A 129 16.99 -18.51 -18.64
N ARG A 130 15.88 -18.99 -18.09
CA ARG A 130 15.42 -18.62 -16.76
C ARG A 130 16.44 -19.00 -15.67
N ALA A 131 16.99 -20.20 -15.73
CA ALA A 131 18.04 -20.66 -14.82
C ALA A 131 19.30 -19.79 -14.92
N ALA A 132 19.74 -19.45 -16.12
CA ALA A 132 20.88 -18.57 -16.36
C ALA A 132 20.67 -17.17 -15.78
N ILE A 133 19.48 -16.57 -15.95
CA ILE A 133 19.13 -15.29 -15.34
C ILE A 133 19.23 -15.38 -13.80
N PHE A 134 18.71 -16.46 -13.19
CA PHE A 134 18.78 -16.63 -11.74
C PHE A 134 20.20 -16.90 -11.23
N GLN A 135 21.11 -17.43 -12.03
CA GLN A 135 22.53 -17.56 -11.67
C GLN A 135 23.22 -16.19 -11.54
N CYS A 136 22.77 -15.17 -12.30
CA CYS A 136 23.30 -13.81 -12.22
C CYS A 136 22.73 -13.02 -11.01
N VAL A 137 21.73 -13.57 -10.29
CA VAL A 137 21.10 -12.90 -9.17
C VAL A 137 22.06 -12.84 -7.97
N LYS A 138 22.64 -11.68 -7.74
CA LYS A 138 23.41 -11.38 -6.52
C LYS A 138 22.48 -10.68 -5.53
N PRO A 139 22.33 -11.21 -4.31
CA PRO A 139 21.52 -10.55 -3.29
C PRO A 139 21.95 -9.08 -3.11
N LEU A 140 20.99 -8.21 -2.91
CA LEU A 140 21.29 -6.82 -2.56
C LEU A 140 22.10 -6.82 -1.25
N THR A 141 23.27 -6.20 -1.30
CA THR A 141 24.11 -5.99 -0.12
C THR A 141 23.92 -4.56 0.35
N ASP A 142 24.20 -4.29 1.63
CA ASP A 142 24.19 -2.93 2.18
C ASP A 142 25.24 -2.00 1.56
N LYS A 143 25.95 -2.47 0.53
CA LYS A 143 26.94 -1.66 -0.19
C LYS A 143 26.27 -0.97 -1.38
N LYS A 144 26.72 0.26 -1.67
CA LYS A 144 26.37 0.98 -2.89
C LYS A 144 26.68 0.11 -4.11
N ILE A 145 25.69 -0.04 -5.00
CA ILE A 145 25.90 -0.72 -6.28
C ILE A 145 26.97 0.01 -7.07
N SER A 146 27.95 -0.76 -7.61
CA SER A 146 29.03 -0.20 -8.43
C SER A 146 28.47 0.54 -9.64
N SER A 147 29.05 1.68 -9.96
CA SER A 147 28.76 2.46 -11.16
C SER A 147 29.56 1.99 -12.39
N ASN A 148 30.27 0.87 -12.30
CA ASN A 148 31.12 0.38 -13.38
C ASN A 148 30.33 -0.37 -14.48
N ALA A 149 29.10 -0.80 -14.22
CA ALA A 149 28.23 -1.37 -15.23
C ALA A 149 27.59 -0.25 -16.06
N SER A 150 27.61 -0.37 -17.39
CA SER A 150 26.96 0.58 -18.29
C SER A 150 25.44 0.55 -18.16
N GLU A 151 24.88 -0.65 -17.97
CA GLU A 151 23.45 -0.89 -17.85
C GLU A 151 23.17 -1.98 -16.81
N VAL A 152 22.09 -1.81 -16.06
CA VAL A 152 21.66 -2.74 -15.03
C VAL A 152 20.17 -3.04 -15.10
N LEU A 153 19.79 -4.26 -14.78
CA LEU A 153 18.42 -4.69 -14.54
C LEU A 153 18.17 -4.78 -13.05
N LEU A 154 17.01 -4.29 -12.61
CA LEU A 154 16.55 -4.42 -11.25
C LEU A 154 15.51 -5.54 -11.17
N LEU A 155 15.85 -6.63 -10.50
CA LEU A 155 14.92 -7.71 -10.24
C LEU A 155 14.03 -7.32 -9.06
N LEU A 156 12.73 -7.29 -9.31
CA LEU A 156 11.72 -6.98 -8.31
C LEU A 156 10.94 -8.24 -7.93
N LYS A 157 10.65 -8.39 -6.64
CA LYS A 157 9.78 -9.43 -6.10
C LYS A 157 8.49 -8.83 -5.58
N GLN A 158 7.36 -9.49 -5.82
CA GLN A 158 6.06 -9.07 -5.31
C GLN A 158 6.03 -9.08 -3.79
N THR A 159 5.47 -8.01 -3.19
CA THR A 159 5.27 -7.88 -1.75
C THR A 159 3.94 -8.50 -1.32
N PRO A 160 3.84 -8.98 -0.08
CA PRO A 160 2.55 -9.40 0.49
C PRO A 160 1.59 -8.20 0.63
N LYS A 161 0.29 -8.45 0.50
CA LYS A 161 -0.73 -7.41 0.66
C LYS A 161 -1.08 -7.20 2.13
N VAL A 162 -0.74 -6.03 2.66
CA VAL A 162 -1.01 -5.65 4.06
C VAL A 162 -2.50 -5.66 4.36
N ILE A 163 -3.33 -5.16 3.46
CA ILE A 163 -4.78 -5.04 3.64
C ILE A 163 -5.46 -6.39 3.89
N GLU A 164 -4.98 -7.48 3.26
CA GLU A 164 -5.51 -8.85 3.43
C GLU A 164 -5.32 -9.38 4.85
N ARG A 165 -4.31 -8.87 5.58
CA ARG A 165 -3.97 -9.32 6.94
C ARG A 165 -4.83 -8.70 8.02
N ILE A 166 -5.42 -7.51 7.76
CA ILE A 166 -6.16 -6.74 8.75
C ILE A 166 -7.37 -7.51 9.25
N LYS A 167 -8.27 -7.90 8.36
CA LYS A 167 -9.47 -8.67 8.71
C LYS A 167 -9.16 -10.10 9.14
N ALA A 168 -8.03 -10.67 8.71
CA ALA A 168 -7.59 -12.00 9.16
C ALA A 168 -7.22 -11.99 10.65
N ILE A 169 -6.70 -10.87 11.18
CA ILE A 169 -6.31 -10.75 12.60
C ILE A 169 -7.48 -10.19 13.44
N GLN A 170 -8.18 -9.18 12.94
CA GLN A 170 -9.34 -8.58 13.60
C GLN A 170 -10.57 -8.57 12.69
N PRO A 171 -11.34 -9.67 12.59
CA PRO A 171 -12.49 -9.78 11.67
C PRO A 171 -13.58 -8.72 11.91
N HIS A 172 -13.74 -8.25 13.15
CA HIS A 172 -14.79 -7.31 13.54
C HIS A 172 -14.41 -5.83 13.43
N THR A 173 -13.14 -5.51 13.11
CA THR A 173 -12.74 -4.12 12.88
C THR A 173 -13.37 -3.59 11.60
N LEU A 174 -13.84 -2.35 11.58
CA LEU A 174 -14.24 -1.71 10.33
C LEU A 174 -12.99 -1.42 9.51
N LEU A 175 -12.99 -1.82 8.23
CA LEU A 175 -11.86 -1.61 7.33
C LEU A 175 -12.24 -0.63 6.21
N VAL A 176 -11.52 0.50 6.16
CA VAL A 176 -11.61 1.47 5.07
C VAL A 176 -10.40 1.30 4.16
N GLY A 177 -10.63 0.78 2.96
CA GLY A 177 -9.62 0.65 1.90
C GLY A 177 -9.60 1.87 0.98
N PHE A 178 -8.47 2.06 0.27
CA PHE A 178 -8.30 3.15 -0.69
C PHE A 178 -7.94 2.59 -2.06
N LYS A 179 -8.63 3.07 -3.10
CA LYS A 179 -8.36 2.72 -4.48
C LYS A 179 -8.09 3.96 -5.30
N LEU A 180 -6.82 4.17 -5.66
CA LEU A 180 -6.38 5.22 -6.57
C LEU A 180 -6.15 4.61 -7.96
N LEU A 181 -6.73 5.23 -8.98
CA LEU A 181 -6.43 4.96 -10.39
C LEU A 181 -5.95 6.26 -11.07
N SER A 182 -5.60 6.20 -12.34
CA SER A 182 -5.15 7.37 -13.10
C SER A 182 -5.76 7.35 -14.49
N ASN A 183 -6.43 8.46 -14.86
CA ASN A 183 -7.07 8.65 -16.17
C ASN A 183 -8.06 7.55 -16.53
N VAL A 184 -8.99 7.23 -15.64
CA VAL A 184 -10.02 6.22 -15.85
C VAL A 184 -11.43 6.82 -15.86
N SER A 185 -12.36 6.12 -16.47
CA SER A 185 -13.78 6.44 -16.35
C SER A 185 -14.30 6.17 -14.93
N GLU A 186 -15.37 6.86 -14.53
CA GLU A 186 -16.03 6.59 -13.25
C GLU A 186 -16.46 5.12 -13.12
N LYS A 187 -16.93 4.50 -14.23
CA LYS A 187 -17.33 3.09 -14.25
C LYS A 187 -16.17 2.15 -13.90
N GLU A 188 -14.99 2.38 -14.47
CA GLU A 188 -13.79 1.60 -14.15
C GLU A 188 -13.33 1.82 -12.70
N LEU A 189 -13.42 3.06 -12.22
CA LEU A 189 -13.10 3.41 -10.85
C LEU A 189 -14.02 2.70 -9.85
N LEU A 190 -15.33 2.69 -10.10
CA LEU A 190 -16.32 1.99 -9.27
C LEU A 190 -16.10 0.48 -9.29
N LEU A 191 -15.84 -0.11 -10.47
CA LEU A 191 -15.54 -1.54 -10.58
C LEU A 191 -14.28 -1.92 -9.79
N ALA A 192 -13.23 -1.11 -9.87
CA ALA A 192 -12.00 -1.34 -9.12
C ALA A 192 -12.22 -1.20 -7.60
N GLY A 193 -13.07 -0.27 -7.17
CA GLY A 193 -13.49 -0.11 -5.78
C GLY A 193 -14.28 -1.32 -5.28
N GLN A 194 -15.24 -1.80 -6.07
CA GLN A 194 -16.04 -2.99 -5.75
C GLN A 194 -15.18 -4.25 -5.63
N ASN A 195 -14.21 -4.42 -6.54
CA ASN A 195 -13.25 -5.52 -6.46
C ASN A 195 -12.41 -5.48 -5.17
N LEU A 196 -12.00 -4.27 -4.74
CA LEU A 196 -11.25 -4.10 -3.49
C LEU A 196 -12.12 -4.43 -2.26
N LEU A 197 -13.39 -3.97 -2.25
CA LEU A 197 -14.39 -4.29 -1.21
C LEU A 197 -14.51 -5.80 -1.03
N THR A 198 -14.81 -6.50 -2.13
CA THR A 198 -15.08 -7.94 -2.11
C THR A 198 -13.82 -8.74 -1.75
N LYS A 199 -12.70 -8.45 -2.41
CA LYS A 199 -11.47 -9.21 -2.24
C LYS A 199 -10.91 -9.14 -0.80
N ASN A 200 -11.01 -7.96 -0.16
CA ASN A 200 -10.39 -7.73 1.14
C ASN A 200 -11.40 -7.59 2.28
N THR A 201 -12.67 -7.88 2.02
CA THR A 201 -13.74 -7.76 3.01
C THR A 201 -13.75 -6.38 3.67
N CYS A 202 -13.52 -5.31 2.84
CA CYS A 202 -13.57 -3.95 3.34
C CYS A 202 -15.03 -3.57 3.63
N ASP A 203 -15.23 -2.81 4.71
CA ASP A 203 -16.56 -2.24 5.01
C ASP A 203 -16.82 -0.99 4.15
N PHE A 204 -15.76 -0.24 3.86
CA PHE A 204 -15.79 0.92 2.98
C PHE A 204 -14.57 0.96 2.07
N VAL A 205 -14.74 1.51 0.87
CA VAL A 205 -13.65 1.85 -0.05
C VAL A 205 -13.79 3.29 -0.50
N LEU A 206 -12.73 4.07 -0.34
CA LEU A 206 -12.58 5.37 -0.97
C LEU A 206 -11.93 5.18 -2.33
N ALA A 207 -12.66 5.46 -3.40
CA ALA A 207 -12.18 5.39 -4.78
C ALA A 207 -11.95 6.79 -5.34
N ASN A 208 -10.77 7.03 -5.93
CA ASN A 208 -10.41 8.33 -6.50
C ASN A 208 -9.47 8.19 -7.71
N ASP A 209 -9.52 9.19 -8.60
CA ASP A 209 -8.65 9.28 -9.77
C ASP A 209 -7.59 10.37 -9.55
N LEU A 210 -6.33 10.02 -9.80
CA LEU A 210 -5.17 10.92 -9.67
C LEU A 210 -5.35 12.20 -10.52
N ALA A 211 -5.96 12.10 -11.69
CA ALA A 211 -6.24 13.25 -12.55
C ALA A 211 -7.17 14.30 -11.90
N ASN A 212 -7.91 13.92 -10.85
CA ASN A 212 -8.82 14.78 -10.11
C ASN A 212 -8.23 15.28 -8.77
N ILE A 213 -6.92 15.14 -8.58
CA ILE A 213 -6.21 15.59 -7.38
C ILE A 213 -5.31 16.77 -7.73
N GLU A 214 -5.62 17.95 -7.19
CA GLU A 214 -4.82 19.16 -7.36
C GLU A 214 -4.91 20.01 -6.09
N ASN A 215 -3.80 20.28 -5.43
CA ASN A 215 -3.74 21.03 -4.16
C ASN A 215 -4.72 20.47 -3.11
N ASP A 216 -5.72 21.26 -2.68
CA ASP A 216 -6.77 20.83 -1.75
C ASP A 216 -7.95 20.15 -2.45
N ARG A 217 -8.07 20.31 -3.76
CA ARG A 217 -9.08 19.63 -4.56
C ARG A 217 -8.76 18.16 -4.65
N HIS A 218 -9.72 17.33 -4.30
CA HIS A 218 -9.57 15.88 -4.29
C HIS A 218 -10.94 15.23 -4.43
N LYS A 219 -11.35 14.95 -5.66
CA LYS A 219 -12.62 14.26 -5.89
C LYS A 219 -12.49 12.79 -5.50
N ALA A 220 -13.42 12.31 -4.69
CA ALA A 220 -13.47 10.92 -4.27
C ALA A 220 -14.89 10.43 -4.08
N ILE A 221 -15.06 9.12 -4.19
CA ILE A 221 -16.32 8.40 -4.01
C ILE A 221 -16.11 7.41 -2.86
N LEU A 222 -16.92 7.50 -1.82
CA LEU A 222 -17.00 6.50 -0.76
C LEU A 222 -18.09 5.51 -1.11
N MET A 223 -17.78 4.21 -1.04
CA MET A 223 -18.68 3.13 -1.37
C MET A 223 -18.57 1.99 -0.36
N ASP A 224 -19.63 1.21 -0.23
CA ASP A 224 -19.68 -0.07 0.47
C ASP A 224 -20.30 -1.15 -0.42
N ASN A 225 -20.65 -2.30 0.15
CA ASN A 225 -21.25 -3.42 -0.58
C ASN A 225 -22.67 -3.12 -1.16
N THR A 226 -23.33 -2.05 -0.73
CA THR A 226 -24.62 -1.59 -1.27
C THR A 226 -24.46 -0.63 -2.46
N GLY A 227 -23.26 -0.09 -2.67
CA GLY A 227 -22.95 0.83 -3.77
C GLY A 227 -22.28 2.13 -3.32
N ILE A 228 -22.56 3.21 -4.04
CA ILE A 228 -22.04 4.54 -3.71
C ILE A 228 -22.81 5.11 -2.53
N LEU A 229 -22.08 5.44 -1.45
CA LEU A 229 -22.65 6.11 -0.28
C LEU A 229 -22.62 7.62 -0.41
N ARG A 230 -21.45 8.20 -0.65
CA ARG A 230 -21.23 9.66 -0.66
C ARG A 230 -20.12 10.06 -1.63
N ARG A 231 -20.08 11.36 -1.97
CA ARG A 231 -19.04 11.98 -2.79
C ARG A 231 -18.43 13.17 -2.05
N ALA A 232 -17.15 13.44 -2.29
CA ALA A 232 -16.43 14.56 -1.73
C ALA A 232 -15.51 15.19 -2.79
N ASN A 233 -15.16 16.47 -2.63
CA ASN A 233 -14.35 17.22 -3.58
C ASN A 233 -13.05 17.75 -2.98
N THR A 234 -12.90 17.70 -1.66
CA THR A 234 -11.72 18.17 -0.94
C THR A 234 -11.24 17.13 0.08
N LYS A 235 -9.97 17.21 0.45
CA LYS A 235 -9.41 16.30 1.47
C LYS A 235 -10.15 16.41 2.81
N GLN A 236 -10.59 17.63 3.17
CA GLN A 236 -11.33 17.88 4.40
C GLN A 236 -12.73 17.25 4.36
N GLU A 237 -13.44 17.38 3.22
CA GLU A 237 -14.73 16.71 3.03
C GLU A 237 -14.59 15.19 3.08
N ILE A 238 -13.55 14.63 2.44
CA ILE A 238 -13.25 13.19 2.50
C ILE A 238 -13.07 12.72 3.94
N ALA A 239 -12.27 13.44 4.72
CA ALA A 239 -12.00 13.06 6.11
C ALA A 239 -13.26 13.07 6.97
N ARG A 240 -14.11 14.09 6.84
CA ARG A 240 -15.40 14.18 7.54
C ARG A 240 -16.36 13.06 7.08
N MET A 241 -16.46 12.84 5.79
CA MET A 241 -17.30 11.79 5.19
C MET A 241 -16.94 10.40 5.74
N ILE A 242 -15.64 10.06 5.79
CA ILE A 242 -15.17 8.80 6.36
C ILE A 242 -15.51 8.72 7.85
N PHE A 243 -15.25 9.78 8.61
CA PHE A 243 -15.56 9.84 10.03
C PHE A 243 -17.05 9.60 10.32
N GLU A 244 -17.93 10.28 9.60
CA GLU A 244 -19.38 10.14 9.76
C GLU A 244 -19.84 8.71 9.46
N CYS A 245 -19.44 8.14 8.30
CA CYS A 245 -19.83 6.78 7.94
C CYS A 245 -19.30 5.72 8.93
N VAL A 246 -18.05 5.86 9.38
CA VAL A 246 -17.47 4.97 10.39
C VAL A 246 -18.19 5.10 11.73
N SER A 247 -18.52 6.33 12.16
CA SER A 247 -19.23 6.58 13.42
C SER A 247 -20.64 6.02 13.39
N GLU A 248 -21.38 6.24 12.30
CA GLU A 248 -22.73 5.67 12.11
C GLU A 248 -22.69 4.14 12.17
N ARG A 249 -21.72 3.50 11.46
CA ARG A 249 -21.60 2.03 11.45
C ARG A 249 -21.14 1.48 12.80
N THR A 250 -20.30 2.22 13.55
CA THR A 250 -19.82 1.81 14.86
C THR A 250 -20.92 1.89 15.93
N ALA A 251 -21.89 2.79 15.77
CA ALA A 251 -23.04 2.93 16.68
C ALA A 251 -24.04 1.77 16.55
N LEU A 252 -24.03 1.00 15.46
CA LEU A 252 -24.89 -0.17 15.29
C LEU A 252 -24.43 -1.33 16.19
N PRO A 253 -25.35 -2.16 16.71
CA PRO A 253 -25.02 -3.38 17.44
C PRO A 253 -24.08 -4.27 16.64
N LYS A 254 -23.10 -4.92 17.29
CA LYS A 254 -22.13 -5.78 16.61
C LYS A 254 -22.76 -6.94 15.81
N GLU A 255 -23.95 -7.38 16.20
CA GLU A 255 -24.73 -8.42 15.53
C GLU A 255 -25.36 -7.97 14.19
N GLY A 256 -25.40 -6.66 13.91
CA GLY A 256 -25.92 -6.06 12.67
C GLY A 256 -24.85 -5.55 11.70
N ARG A 257 -23.57 -5.89 11.91
CA ARG A 257 -22.43 -5.43 11.09
C ARG A 257 -22.02 -6.42 9.99
N THR A 258 -22.95 -7.21 9.44
CA THR A 258 -22.71 -8.11 8.30
C THR A 258 -22.92 -7.40 6.97
#